data_098d0cb4d8aee18341c73df5ac748af6
#
_entry.id   098d0cb4d8aee18341c73df5ac748af6
#
_cell.length_a   1.000
_cell.length_b   1.000
_cell.length_c   1.000
_cell.angle_alpha   90.00
_cell.angle_beta   90.00
_cell.angle_gamma   90.00
#
_symmetry.space_group_name_H-M   'P 1'
#
loop_
_entity.id
_entity.type
_entity.pdbx_description
1 polymer ?
#
loop_
_entity_poly.entity_id
_entity_poly.type
_entity_poly.pdbx_seq_one_letter_code
_entity_poly.pdbx_strand_id
1 'polypeptide(L)'
;MAMLNAARRLSAGSALSDSLRYTSSWRFFSTSFREERDTFGPILVPSDKLWGAQTQRSLQNFEIGGDRERMPEPIIRAFGIIKKCAAKVNMDYGLDQSIGKAIMQAAEEVAEGKLNDHFPLVVWQTGSGTQSNMNANEVIANRAAEILGHNRGDKHVHPNDHVNKSQSSNDTFPTVMHIAAAMELNKRLVPNLKQLHTSLNSKSVEFKDIIKIGRTHTQDATPLTLGQEFSGYATQVKYGIDRVLCTLPRMYQLAQGGTAVGTGLNTKKGFDIKIAAAVAEETNLPFVTAENKFEALAAHDAFAETSGALNTLAASLMKIGNDIRFLGSGPRCGLGELSLPENEPGSSIMPGKVNPTQCEALTMVCAQVMGNHVAVTVGASNGHFELNVFKPMIANALLHSVRLLGDASASFEKNCVRDIQANRDRIAKLLHESLMLVTCLNPKIGYDNAAAVAKKAHKEGTSLKVTVSVNYVYGITSHSMLNNVVYSNLQEAALNLGVLTSEEFDQLVVPEKMIGPTD
;
A
#
# COMPACT_ATOMS: atom_id res chain seq x y z
N MET A 1 25.93 38.83 36.34
CA MET A 1 26.62 38.84 37.66
C MET A 1 26.71 37.37 38.05
N ALA A 2 27.86 36.80 37.87
CA ALA A 2 28.94 36.57 38.83
C ALA A 2 28.53 35.45 39.80
N MET A 3 29.23 34.41 40.08
CA MET A 3 30.63 33.94 40.06
C MET A 3 30.60 32.46 40.43
N LEU A 4 31.35 31.63 39.84
CA LEU A 4 32.73 31.18 40.04
C LEU A 4 32.96 30.14 41.17
N ASN A 5 33.45 28.97 40.70
CA ASN A 5 34.51 28.12 41.26
C ASN A 5 34.47 27.68 42.73
N ALA A 6 34.60 26.37 42.94
CA ALA A 6 35.77 25.83 43.65
C ALA A 6 35.89 24.30 43.52
N ALA A 7 37.01 23.88 42.99
CA ALA A 7 37.56 22.54 43.10
C ALA A 7 38.22 22.34 44.45
N ARG A 8 38.22 21.13 45.05
CA ARG A 8 39.35 20.52 45.75
C ARG A 8 39.16 19.05 46.11
N ARG A 9 40.17 18.34 45.79
CA ARG A 9 40.64 16.99 46.07
C ARG A 9 40.52 16.53 47.54
N LEU A 10 40.44 15.20 47.69
CA LEU A 10 41.27 14.34 48.56
C LEU A 10 40.67 12.93 48.48
N SER A 11 41.32 11.98 47.99
CA SER A 11 42.35 10.99 48.29
C SER A 11 41.86 9.79 49.10
N ALA A 12 42.04 8.63 48.45
CA ALA A 12 42.51 7.33 48.95
C ALA A 12 41.64 6.49 49.87
N GLY A 13 41.41 5.28 49.43
CA GLY A 13 40.96 4.13 50.24
C GLY A 13 40.63 2.89 49.38
N SER A 14 41.55 1.96 49.34
CA SER A 14 41.54 0.68 48.66
C SER A 14 40.46 -0.26 49.19
N ALA A 15 39.75 -0.98 48.31
CA ALA A 15 39.30 -2.34 48.55
C ALA A 15 39.02 -3.07 47.22
N LEU A 16 39.66 -4.15 47.03
CA LEU A 16 39.49 -5.14 45.97
C LEU A 16 38.08 -5.71 45.96
N SER A 17 37.47 -5.78 44.79
CA SER A 17 36.51 -6.86 44.48
C SER A 17 36.53 -7.14 42.98
N ASP A 18 36.75 -8.40 42.69
CA ASP A 18 36.74 -9.04 41.37
C ASP A 18 35.46 -8.72 40.60
N SER A 19 35.59 -7.97 39.53
CA SER A 19 34.54 -7.88 38.50
C SER A 19 35.05 -8.50 37.23
N LEU A 20 34.37 -9.58 36.87
CA LEU A 20 34.45 -10.31 35.62
C LEU A 20 34.79 -9.41 34.44
N ARG A 21 35.97 -9.62 33.89
CA ARG A 21 36.34 -9.08 32.56
C ARG A 21 35.51 -9.83 31.50
N TYR A 22 34.42 -9.23 31.11
CA TYR A 22 33.82 -9.52 29.81
C TYR A 22 34.76 -8.94 28.75
N THR A 23 35.71 -9.74 28.29
CA THR A 23 36.42 -9.49 27.05
C THR A 23 35.45 -9.77 25.91
N SER A 24 34.70 -8.75 25.51
CA SER A 24 34.09 -8.73 24.20
C SER A 24 35.24 -8.77 23.20
N SER A 25 35.50 -9.93 22.61
CA SER A 25 36.38 -10.07 21.46
C SER A 25 35.72 -9.36 20.26
N TRP A 26 35.93 -8.06 20.17
CA TRP A 26 35.74 -7.34 18.93
C TRP A 26 36.77 -7.92 17.97
N ARG A 27 36.37 -8.89 17.12
CA ARG A 27 37.13 -9.21 15.92
C ARG A 27 37.11 -7.95 15.09
N PHE A 28 38.17 -7.16 15.15
CA PHE A 28 38.50 -6.17 14.12
C PHE A 28 38.74 -6.99 12.86
N PHE A 29 37.74 -7.12 12.00
CA PHE A 29 37.98 -7.46 10.62
C PHE A 29 38.80 -6.30 10.07
N SER A 30 40.08 -6.54 9.85
CA SER A 30 40.93 -5.63 9.06
C SER A 30 40.32 -5.55 7.68
N THR A 31 39.50 -4.53 7.44
CA THR A 31 38.96 -4.27 6.12
C THR A 31 40.14 -3.86 5.24
N SER A 32 40.59 -4.73 4.35
CA SER A 32 41.56 -4.36 3.33
C SER A 32 40.90 -3.43 2.32
N PHE A 33 41.66 -2.49 1.79
CA PHE A 33 41.21 -1.55 0.79
C PHE A 33 41.99 -1.78 -0.51
N ARG A 34 41.34 -1.57 -1.66
CA ARG A 34 41.97 -1.45 -2.96
C ARG A 34 41.81 -0.03 -3.48
N GLU A 35 42.78 0.41 -4.30
CA GLU A 35 42.67 1.70 -4.99
C GLU A 35 41.82 1.51 -6.26
N GLU A 36 40.83 2.35 -6.42
CA GLU A 36 40.03 2.51 -7.63
C GLU A 36 40.24 3.92 -8.19
N ARG A 37 39.97 4.13 -9.47
CA ARG A 37 40.14 5.44 -10.13
C ARG A 37 38.94 5.80 -10.98
N ASP A 38 38.56 7.06 -10.92
CA ASP A 38 37.65 7.72 -11.86
C ASP A 38 38.28 9.02 -12.39
N THR A 39 37.48 9.86 -13.04
CA THR A 39 37.94 11.14 -13.60
C THR A 39 38.39 12.17 -12.53
N PHE A 40 38.01 11.97 -11.27
CA PHE A 40 38.45 12.81 -10.14
C PHE A 40 39.70 12.28 -9.45
N GLY A 41 40.28 11.15 -9.90
CA GLY A 41 41.48 10.57 -9.36
C GLY A 41 41.26 9.31 -8.52
N PRO A 42 42.28 8.89 -7.72
CA PRO A 42 42.21 7.67 -6.92
C PRO A 42 41.31 7.84 -5.69
N ILE A 43 40.75 6.71 -5.25
CA ILE A 43 39.98 6.58 -4.02
C ILE A 43 40.11 5.15 -3.50
N LEU A 44 40.08 4.98 -2.17
CA LEU A 44 40.10 3.68 -1.53
C LEU A 44 38.70 3.09 -1.42
N VAL A 45 38.53 1.87 -1.86
CA VAL A 45 37.28 1.09 -1.81
C VAL A 45 37.53 -0.19 -1.01
N PRO A 46 36.60 -0.64 -0.14
CA PRO A 46 36.77 -1.91 0.59
C PRO A 46 36.99 -3.07 -0.39
N SER A 47 38.01 -3.89 -0.17
CA SER A 47 38.41 -4.94 -1.13
C SER A 47 37.37 -6.05 -1.30
N ASP A 48 36.52 -6.27 -0.29
CA ASP A 48 35.43 -7.24 -0.32
C ASP A 48 34.22 -6.79 -1.16
N LYS A 49 34.13 -5.49 -1.48
CA LYS A 49 33.00 -4.92 -2.21
C LYS A 49 33.22 -4.89 -3.72
N LEU A 50 32.15 -5.10 -4.48
CA LEU A 50 32.17 -5.09 -5.95
C LEU A 50 32.01 -3.69 -6.54
N TRP A 51 31.54 -2.69 -5.75
CA TRP A 51 31.44 -1.33 -6.26
C TRP A 51 32.82 -0.69 -6.48
N GLY A 52 32.86 0.38 -7.27
CA GLY A 52 34.09 1.08 -7.63
C GLY A 52 34.13 2.51 -7.09
N ALA A 53 34.94 3.35 -7.75
CA ALA A 53 35.26 4.70 -7.33
C ALA A 53 34.04 5.63 -7.25
N GLN A 54 33.14 5.61 -8.24
CA GLN A 54 31.99 6.53 -8.28
C GLN A 54 30.98 6.22 -7.18
N THR A 55 30.72 4.94 -6.91
CA THR A 55 29.86 4.53 -5.77
C THR A 55 30.49 4.96 -4.44
N GLN A 56 31.80 4.76 -4.28
CA GLN A 56 32.49 5.16 -3.05
C GLN A 56 32.41 6.67 -2.80
N ARG A 57 32.56 7.49 -3.86
CA ARG A 57 32.37 8.95 -3.74
C ARG A 57 30.94 9.31 -3.40
N SER A 58 29.96 8.60 -3.98
CA SER A 58 28.55 8.84 -3.67
C SER A 58 28.23 8.57 -2.19
N LEU A 59 28.78 7.51 -1.62
CA LEU A 59 28.65 7.21 -0.18
C LEU A 59 29.20 8.34 0.70
N GLN A 60 30.32 8.95 0.28
CA GLN A 60 30.93 10.07 1.02
C GLN A 60 30.20 11.40 0.80
N ASN A 61 29.48 11.56 -0.30
CA ASN A 61 28.83 12.81 -0.66
C ASN A 61 27.38 12.91 -0.17
N PHE A 62 26.69 11.77 0.01
CA PHE A 62 25.26 11.72 0.34
C PHE A 62 25.00 10.94 1.64
N GLU A 63 25.45 11.46 2.76
CA GLU A 63 25.21 10.89 4.09
C GLU A 63 23.83 11.29 4.64
N ILE A 64 22.76 10.89 3.92
CA ILE A 64 21.37 11.29 4.21
C ILE A 64 20.54 10.06 4.54
N GLY A 65 19.96 10.00 5.75
CA GLY A 65 19.01 8.98 6.18
C GLY A 65 19.58 7.60 6.52
N GLY A 66 20.82 7.30 6.12
CA GLY A 66 21.52 6.05 6.43
C GLY A 66 20.87 4.82 5.80
N ASP A 67 21.07 3.65 6.41
CA ASP A 67 20.67 2.35 5.86
C ASP A 67 19.16 2.20 5.63
N ARG A 68 18.33 2.98 6.30
CA ARG A 68 16.86 2.95 6.15
C ARG A 68 16.39 3.58 4.85
N GLU A 69 17.21 4.42 4.25
CA GLU A 69 16.91 5.19 3.05
C GLU A 69 17.63 4.64 1.82
N ARG A 70 18.05 3.38 1.85
CA ARG A 70 18.68 2.73 0.69
C ARG A 70 17.72 2.63 -0.49
N MET A 71 18.28 2.65 -1.69
CA MET A 71 17.54 2.42 -2.93
C MET A 71 16.74 1.10 -2.84
N PRO A 72 15.43 1.11 -3.17
CA PRO A 72 14.59 -0.08 -3.05
C PRO A 72 15.11 -1.27 -3.87
N GLU A 73 15.06 -2.46 -3.30
CA GLU A 73 15.49 -3.71 -3.95
C GLU A 73 14.88 -3.92 -5.35
N PRO A 74 13.59 -3.66 -5.63
CA PRO A 74 13.05 -3.78 -6.98
C PRO A 74 13.79 -2.94 -8.03
N ILE A 75 14.33 -1.79 -7.66
CA ILE A 75 15.18 -0.96 -8.54
C ILE A 75 16.51 -1.67 -8.82
N ILE A 76 17.12 -2.27 -7.80
CA ILE A 76 18.39 -3.01 -7.97
C ILE A 76 18.18 -4.20 -8.92
N ARG A 77 17.12 -4.98 -8.70
CA ARG A 77 16.77 -6.11 -9.58
C ARG A 77 16.49 -5.66 -11.01
N ALA A 78 15.79 -4.55 -11.19
CA ALA A 78 15.51 -3.99 -12.52
C ALA A 78 16.79 -3.50 -13.22
N PHE A 79 17.81 -3.00 -12.49
CA PHE A 79 19.13 -2.76 -13.07
C PHE A 79 19.76 -4.06 -13.59
N GLY A 80 19.69 -5.15 -12.85
CA GLY A 80 20.16 -6.46 -13.34
C GLY A 80 19.49 -6.84 -14.65
N ILE A 81 18.16 -6.74 -14.73
CA ILE A 81 17.38 -7.06 -15.92
C ILE A 81 17.82 -6.20 -17.12
N ILE A 82 17.83 -4.88 -16.98
CA ILE A 82 18.15 -3.99 -18.11
C ILE A 82 19.61 -4.16 -18.57
N LYS A 83 20.58 -4.35 -17.65
CA LYS A 83 21.98 -4.53 -18.01
C LYS A 83 22.23 -5.89 -18.69
N LYS A 84 21.54 -6.95 -18.27
CA LYS A 84 21.53 -8.25 -18.97
C LYS A 84 21.00 -8.09 -20.40
N CYS A 85 19.84 -7.45 -20.58
CA CYS A 85 19.24 -7.22 -21.88
C CYS A 85 20.10 -6.31 -22.77
N ALA A 86 20.71 -5.26 -22.19
CA ALA A 86 21.60 -4.37 -22.91
C ALA A 86 22.85 -5.09 -23.42
N ALA A 87 23.48 -5.95 -22.62
CA ALA A 87 24.61 -6.76 -23.04
C ALA A 87 24.23 -7.71 -24.18
N LYS A 88 23.08 -8.42 -24.06
CA LYS A 88 22.53 -9.30 -25.11
C LYS A 88 22.39 -8.54 -26.43
N VAL A 89 21.76 -7.37 -26.43
CA VAL A 89 21.53 -6.58 -27.65
C VAL A 89 22.82 -5.96 -28.18
N ASN A 90 23.73 -5.48 -27.31
CA ASN A 90 24.99 -4.87 -27.73
C ASN A 90 25.96 -5.87 -28.33
N MET A 91 25.86 -7.17 -28.06
CA MET A 91 26.64 -8.19 -28.79
C MET A 91 26.32 -8.19 -30.29
N ASP A 92 25.07 -7.92 -30.70
CA ASP A 92 24.68 -7.72 -32.11
C ASP A 92 25.34 -6.45 -32.71
N TYR A 93 25.74 -5.50 -31.86
CA TYR A 93 26.32 -4.21 -32.25
C TYR A 93 27.81 -4.08 -31.91
N GLY A 94 28.52 -5.22 -31.79
CA GLY A 94 29.97 -5.27 -31.70
C GLY A 94 30.53 -5.22 -30.26
N LEU A 95 29.76 -5.51 -29.24
CA LEU A 95 30.29 -5.88 -27.93
C LEU A 95 30.92 -7.27 -28.04
N ASP A 96 32.12 -7.44 -27.51
CA ASP A 96 32.80 -8.74 -27.50
C ASP A 96 31.92 -9.81 -26.87
N GLN A 97 31.86 -11.00 -27.48
CA GLN A 97 30.96 -12.07 -27.07
C GLN A 97 31.30 -12.64 -25.68
N SER A 98 32.58 -12.69 -25.32
CA SER A 98 33.03 -13.21 -24.02
C SER A 98 32.68 -12.22 -22.90
N ILE A 99 32.96 -10.93 -23.15
CA ILE A 99 32.61 -9.83 -22.24
C ILE A 99 31.07 -9.73 -22.10
N GLY A 100 30.34 -9.78 -23.21
CA GLY A 100 28.86 -9.71 -23.18
C GLY A 100 28.23 -10.82 -22.37
N LYS A 101 28.68 -12.07 -22.53
CA LYS A 101 28.20 -13.21 -21.76
C LYS A 101 28.54 -13.09 -20.26
N ALA A 102 29.73 -12.62 -19.92
CA ALA A 102 30.12 -12.39 -18.52
C ALA A 102 29.28 -11.28 -17.87
N ILE A 103 28.99 -10.19 -18.61
CA ILE A 103 28.09 -9.14 -18.16
C ILE A 103 26.67 -9.70 -17.93
N MET A 104 26.14 -10.51 -18.85
CA MET A 104 24.82 -11.13 -18.70
C MET A 104 24.75 -12.00 -17.46
N GLN A 105 25.76 -12.81 -17.17
CA GLN A 105 25.82 -13.65 -15.99
C GLN A 105 25.89 -12.81 -14.70
N ALA A 106 26.75 -11.81 -14.63
CA ALA A 106 26.86 -10.91 -13.48
C ALA A 106 25.56 -10.11 -13.24
N ALA A 107 24.92 -9.65 -14.32
CA ALA A 107 23.65 -8.93 -14.27
C ALA A 107 22.49 -9.83 -13.81
N GLU A 108 22.51 -11.13 -14.16
CA GLU A 108 21.56 -12.11 -13.62
C GLU A 108 21.69 -12.26 -12.10
N GLU A 109 22.92 -12.35 -11.56
CA GLU A 109 23.16 -12.40 -10.13
C GLU A 109 22.59 -11.16 -9.41
N VAL A 110 22.62 -9.98 -10.05
CA VAL A 110 21.96 -8.75 -9.54
C VAL A 110 20.43 -8.88 -9.60
N ALA A 111 19.88 -9.34 -10.73
CA ALA A 111 18.43 -9.51 -10.90
C ALA A 111 17.83 -10.52 -9.91
N GLU A 112 18.57 -11.55 -9.56
CA GLU A 112 18.18 -12.55 -8.55
C GLU A 112 18.36 -12.05 -7.10
N GLY A 113 19.01 -10.89 -6.88
CA GLY A 113 19.26 -10.30 -5.57
C GLY A 113 20.46 -10.91 -4.83
N LYS A 114 21.30 -11.71 -5.50
CA LYS A 114 22.49 -12.35 -4.90
C LYS A 114 23.57 -11.35 -4.50
N LEU A 115 23.55 -10.15 -5.09
CA LEU A 115 24.56 -9.11 -4.91
C LEU A 115 24.04 -7.86 -4.17
N ASN A 116 22.91 -7.95 -3.46
CA ASN A 116 22.25 -6.81 -2.80
C ASN A 116 23.18 -6.03 -1.84
N ASP A 117 24.11 -6.71 -1.16
CA ASP A 117 25.07 -6.09 -0.23
C ASP A 117 26.11 -5.16 -0.91
N HIS A 118 26.12 -5.16 -2.24
CA HIS A 118 26.97 -4.29 -3.06
C HIS A 118 26.25 -3.04 -3.57
N PHE A 119 25.00 -2.79 -3.12
CA PHE A 119 24.18 -1.64 -3.49
C PHE A 119 23.82 -0.78 -2.26
N PRO A 120 24.81 -0.03 -1.72
CA PRO A 120 24.65 0.67 -0.46
C PRO A 120 24.04 2.08 -0.60
N LEU A 121 23.77 2.56 -1.84
CA LEU A 121 23.40 3.95 -2.07
C LEU A 121 21.98 4.27 -1.60
N VAL A 122 21.82 5.48 -1.05
CA VAL A 122 20.53 5.99 -0.58
C VAL A 122 19.71 6.61 -1.73
N VAL A 123 18.41 6.76 -1.50
CA VAL A 123 17.48 7.45 -2.40
C VAL A 123 17.86 8.93 -2.59
N TRP A 124 18.39 9.56 -1.54
CA TRP A 124 18.79 10.96 -1.49
C TRP A 124 20.15 11.17 -2.14
N GLN A 125 20.19 11.09 -3.47
CA GLN A 125 21.36 11.22 -4.32
C GLN A 125 21.07 12.19 -5.46
N THR A 126 21.89 12.22 -6.53
CA THR A 126 21.53 13.01 -7.72
C THR A 126 20.17 12.59 -8.27
N GLY A 127 19.35 13.56 -8.56
CA GLY A 127 17.95 13.33 -8.97
C GLY A 127 17.78 12.63 -10.32
N SER A 128 18.82 12.52 -11.12
CA SER A 128 18.85 11.71 -12.35
C SER A 128 19.00 10.21 -12.10
N GLY A 129 19.44 9.79 -10.90
CA GLY A 129 19.76 8.40 -10.57
C GLY A 129 21.11 7.93 -11.08
N THR A 130 21.99 8.85 -11.49
CA THR A 130 23.30 8.52 -12.07
C THR A 130 24.15 7.67 -11.15
N GLN A 131 24.19 7.96 -9.84
CA GLN A 131 25.00 7.18 -8.91
C GLN A 131 24.52 5.72 -8.82
N SER A 132 23.22 5.48 -8.78
CA SER A 132 22.67 4.10 -8.79
C SER A 132 22.98 3.37 -10.11
N ASN A 133 22.89 4.06 -11.25
CA ASN A 133 23.29 3.48 -12.53
C ASN A 133 24.79 3.13 -12.55
N MET A 134 25.64 4.02 -12.01
CA MET A 134 27.08 3.74 -11.91
C MET A 134 27.39 2.64 -10.91
N ASN A 135 26.68 2.57 -9.79
CA ASN A 135 26.81 1.46 -8.85
C ASN A 135 26.52 0.12 -9.54
N ALA A 136 25.42 0.02 -10.31
CA ALA A 136 25.12 -1.19 -11.08
C ALA A 136 26.21 -1.48 -12.11
N ASN A 137 26.69 -0.47 -12.85
CA ASN A 137 27.75 -0.64 -13.83
C ASN A 137 29.06 -1.14 -13.20
N GLU A 138 29.49 -0.57 -12.06
CA GLU A 138 30.71 -0.95 -11.35
C GLU A 138 30.61 -2.36 -10.75
N VAL A 139 29.50 -2.70 -10.09
CA VAL A 139 29.27 -4.03 -9.52
C VAL A 139 29.26 -5.10 -10.61
N ILE A 140 28.52 -4.87 -11.69
CA ILE A 140 28.44 -5.83 -12.81
C ILE A 140 29.78 -5.94 -13.52
N ALA A 141 30.52 -4.83 -13.75
CA ALA A 141 31.82 -4.85 -14.40
C ALA A 141 32.85 -5.65 -13.59
N ASN A 142 32.95 -5.39 -12.29
CA ASN A 142 33.88 -6.12 -11.41
C ASN A 142 33.50 -7.60 -11.29
N ARG A 143 32.22 -7.91 -11.18
CA ARG A 143 31.77 -9.31 -11.14
C ARG A 143 32.02 -10.05 -12.47
N ALA A 144 31.75 -9.41 -13.59
CA ALA A 144 32.05 -9.96 -14.91
C ALA A 144 33.55 -10.16 -15.13
N ALA A 145 34.40 -9.26 -14.64
CA ALA A 145 35.87 -9.43 -14.66
C ALA A 145 36.28 -10.68 -13.86
N GLU A 146 35.72 -10.90 -12.66
CA GLU A 146 35.99 -12.14 -11.89
C GLU A 146 35.55 -13.40 -12.62
N ILE A 147 34.39 -13.39 -13.28
CA ILE A 147 33.89 -14.52 -14.10
C ILE A 147 34.88 -14.86 -15.21
N LEU A 148 35.57 -13.84 -15.76
CA LEU A 148 36.61 -14.00 -16.80
C LEU A 148 38.00 -14.29 -16.22
N GLY A 149 38.18 -14.42 -14.91
CA GLY A 149 39.46 -14.73 -14.26
C GLY A 149 40.37 -13.53 -13.98
N HIS A 150 39.82 -12.29 -14.02
CA HIS A 150 40.54 -11.06 -13.73
C HIS A 150 40.21 -10.52 -12.32
N ASN A 151 41.03 -9.60 -11.82
CA ASN A 151 40.83 -8.99 -10.51
C ASN A 151 39.84 -7.82 -10.57
N ARG A 152 39.21 -7.52 -9.42
CA ARG A 152 38.42 -6.31 -9.22
C ARG A 152 39.27 -5.07 -9.43
N GLY A 153 38.76 -4.06 -10.12
CA GLY A 153 39.44 -2.81 -10.38
C GLY A 153 40.36 -2.82 -11.62
N ASP A 154 40.65 -3.98 -12.20
CA ASP A 154 41.51 -4.08 -13.40
C ASP A 154 40.87 -3.46 -14.65
N LYS A 155 39.55 -3.17 -14.61
CA LYS A 155 38.74 -2.62 -15.71
C LYS A 155 38.84 -3.45 -17.00
N HIS A 156 39.16 -4.76 -16.93
CA HIS A 156 39.06 -5.67 -18.05
C HIS A 156 37.65 -5.64 -18.65
N VAL A 157 36.65 -5.62 -17.80
CA VAL A 157 35.29 -5.23 -18.15
C VAL A 157 35.07 -3.81 -17.66
N HIS A 158 34.92 -2.86 -18.60
CA HIS A 158 34.82 -1.44 -18.25
C HIS A 158 33.38 -1.05 -17.96
N PRO A 159 33.09 -0.36 -16.81
CA PRO A 159 31.71 -0.03 -16.42
C PRO A 159 30.99 0.88 -17.43
N ASN A 160 31.69 1.83 -18.06
CA ASN A 160 31.06 2.73 -19.04
C ASN A 160 31.11 2.16 -20.47
N ASP A 161 32.27 1.63 -20.93
CA ASP A 161 32.45 1.25 -22.33
C ASP A 161 31.81 -0.08 -22.68
N HIS A 162 31.67 -0.99 -21.70
CA HIS A 162 31.09 -2.31 -21.89
C HIS A 162 29.68 -2.42 -21.24
N VAL A 163 29.54 -2.23 -19.90
CA VAL A 163 28.26 -2.43 -19.18
C VAL A 163 27.24 -1.35 -19.56
N ASN A 164 27.68 -0.10 -19.68
CA ASN A 164 26.83 1.04 -20.04
C ASN A 164 26.82 1.37 -21.54
N LYS A 165 27.36 0.49 -22.40
CA LYS A 165 27.40 0.70 -23.86
C LYS A 165 26.00 1.00 -24.40
N SER A 166 25.90 2.01 -25.28
CA SER A 166 24.63 2.49 -25.89
C SER A 166 23.59 3.03 -24.91
N GLN A 167 23.99 3.43 -23.71
CA GLN A 167 23.11 3.86 -22.62
C GLN A 167 23.58 5.19 -22.01
N SER A 168 22.66 5.87 -21.35
CA SER A 168 22.92 6.97 -20.41
C SER A 168 22.18 6.68 -19.09
N SER A 169 22.61 7.25 -17.99
CA SER A 169 21.82 7.23 -16.76
C SER A 169 20.44 7.87 -16.96
N ASN A 170 20.35 8.82 -17.90
CA ASN A 170 19.15 9.61 -18.14
C ASN A 170 18.02 8.78 -18.76
N ASP A 171 18.32 7.82 -19.64
CA ASP A 171 17.34 6.88 -20.20
C ASP A 171 17.26 5.57 -19.43
N THR A 172 18.37 5.12 -18.82
CA THR A 172 18.43 3.85 -18.09
C THR A 172 17.67 3.91 -16.76
N PHE A 173 17.85 4.98 -15.97
CA PHE A 173 17.17 5.05 -14.67
C PHE A 173 15.63 5.09 -14.80
N PRO A 174 15.01 5.92 -15.65
CA PRO A 174 13.56 5.85 -15.86
C PRO A 174 13.11 4.48 -16.41
N THR A 175 13.90 3.84 -17.28
CA THR A 175 13.60 2.47 -17.72
C THR A 175 13.56 1.49 -16.56
N VAL A 176 14.54 1.56 -15.64
CA VAL A 176 14.58 0.75 -14.41
C VAL A 176 13.37 1.03 -13.51
N MET A 177 12.99 2.30 -13.36
CA MET A 177 11.79 2.69 -12.61
C MET A 177 10.54 2.00 -13.17
N HIS A 178 10.35 2.05 -14.50
CA HIS A 178 9.21 1.44 -15.19
C HIS A 178 9.20 -0.08 -15.05
N ILE A 179 10.35 -0.76 -15.24
CA ILE A 179 10.47 -2.21 -15.05
C ILE A 179 10.10 -2.61 -13.61
N ALA A 180 10.71 -1.96 -12.61
CA ALA A 180 10.46 -2.24 -11.20
C ALA A 180 8.98 -2.04 -10.82
N ALA A 181 8.40 -0.89 -11.21
CA ALA A 181 7.01 -0.58 -10.90
C ALA A 181 6.03 -1.56 -11.57
N ALA A 182 6.21 -1.85 -12.86
CA ALA A 182 5.34 -2.77 -13.58
C ALA A 182 5.42 -4.20 -13.01
N MET A 183 6.61 -4.66 -12.63
CA MET A 183 6.78 -5.98 -12.00
C MET A 183 6.08 -6.06 -10.65
N GLU A 184 6.26 -5.06 -9.77
CA GLU A 184 5.62 -5.03 -8.44
C GLU A 184 4.09 -4.89 -8.54
N LEU A 185 3.58 -4.09 -9.47
CA LEU A 185 2.14 -3.98 -9.74
C LEU A 185 1.54 -5.32 -10.16
N ASN A 186 2.18 -6.03 -11.13
CA ASN A 186 1.67 -7.28 -11.66
C ASN A 186 1.86 -8.49 -10.74
N LYS A 187 3.00 -8.56 -10.02
CA LYS A 187 3.37 -9.76 -9.23
C LYS A 187 2.93 -9.68 -7.76
N ARG A 188 2.74 -8.47 -7.21
CA ARG A 188 2.39 -8.27 -5.80
C ARG A 188 1.02 -7.62 -5.61
N LEU A 189 0.81 -6.40 -6.11
CA LEU A 189 -0.38 -5.62 -5.79
C LEU A 189 -1.65 -6.24 -6.38
N VAL A 190 -1.69 -6.43 -7.70
CA VAL A 190 -2.90 -6.89 -8.40
C VAL A 190 -3.36 -8.28 -7.93
N PRO A 191 -2.49 -9.29 -7.73
CA PRO A 191 -2.91 -10.57 -7.18
C PRO A 191 -3.52 -10.47 -5.77
N ASN A 192 -2.91 -9.68 -4.88
CA ASN A 192 -3.40 -9.52 -3.51
C ASN A 192 -4.74 -8.77 -3.46
N LEU A 193 -4.94 -7.75 -4.31
CA LEU A 193 -6.21 -7.07 -4.45
C LEU A 193 -7.31 -7.99 -5.01
N LYS A 194 -6.98 -8.84 -5.97
CA LYS A 194 -7.93 -9.84 -6.51
C LYS A 194 -8.37 -10.83 -5.43
N GLN A 195 -7.45 -11.26 -4.57
CA GLN A 195 -7.77 -12.13 -3.45
C GLN A 195 -8.70 -11.43 -2.45
N LEU A 196 -8.40 -10.18 -2.06
CA LEU A 196 -9.25 -9.36 -1.19
C LEU A 196 -10.64 -9.16 -1.80
N HIS A 197 -10.71 -8.84 -3.10
CA HIS A 197 -11.99 -8.73 -3.81
C HIS A 197 -12.80 -10.03 -3.74
N THR A 198 -12.16 -11.17 -3.97
CA THR A 198 -12.82 -12.48 -3.93
C THR A 198 -13.42 -12.75 -2.56
N SER A 199 -12.69 -12.47 -1.48
CA SER A 199 -13.16 -12.70 -0.10
C SER A 199 -14.30 -11.74 0.28
N LEU A 200 -14.21 -10.45 -0.09
CA LEU A 200 -15.31 -9.49 0.12
C LEU A 200 -16.58 -9.91 -0.65
N ASN A 201 -16.43 -10.36 -1.89
CA ASN A 201 -17.55 -10.84 -2.69
C ASN A 201 -18.16 -12.12 -2.11
N SER A 202 -17.35 -13.03 -1.58
CA SER A 202 -17.83 -14.23 -0.88
C SER A 202 -18.64 -13.85 0.37
N LYS A 203 -18.20 -12.86 1.15
CA LYS A 203 -18.95 -12.33 2.30
C LYS A 203 -20.25 -11.65 1.87
N SER A 204 -20.26 -10.93 0.75
CA SER A 204 -21.50 -10.37 0.19
C SER A 204 -22.55 -11.45 -0.10
N VAL A 205 -22.13 -12.60 -0.65
CA VAL A 205 -23.02 -13.73 -0.92
C VAL A 205 -23.44 -14.44 0.38
N GLU A 206 -22.50 -14.66 1.31
CA GLU A 206 -22.76 -15.28 2.62
C GLU A 206 -23.78 -14.51 3.46
N PHE A 207 -23.74 -13.18 3.39
CA PHE A 207 -24.56 -12.28 4.19
C PHE A 207 -25.80 -11.73 3.47
N LYS A 208 -26.13 -12.26 2.29
CA LYS A 208 -27.21 -11.75 1.42
C LYS A 208 -28.58 -11.69 2.08
N ASP A 209 -28.87 -12.60 3.02
CA ASP A 209 -30.16 -12.74 3.69
C ASP A 209 -30.18 -12.09 5.08
N ILE A 210 -29.12 -11.39 5.48
CA ILE A 210 -29.04 -10.74 6.79
C ILE A 210 -29.49 -9.29 6.66
N ILE A 211 -30.73 -9.02 7.02
CA ILE A 211 -31.30 -7.66 7.01
C ILE A 211 -30.80 -6.91 8.25
N LYS A 212 -30.29 -5.71 8.04
CA LYS A 212 -29.75 -4.82 9.06
C LYS A 212 -30.26 -3.40 8.88
N ILE A 213 -30.09 -2.57 9.89
CA ILE A 213 -30.32 -1.15 9.75
C ILE A 213 -29.22 -0.51 8.89
N GLY A 214 -29.60 0.28 7.89
CA GLY A 214 -28.69 1.15 7.18
C GLY A 214 -28.28 2.36 8.02
N ARG A 215 -27.15 2.98 7.69
CA ARG A 215 -26.71 4.23 8.34
C ARG A 215 -26.23 5.24 7.31
N THR A 216 -26.78 6.46 7.41
CA THR A 216 -26.29 7.64 6.70
C THR A 216 -25.96 8.72 7.72
N HIS A 217 -24.90 9.47 7.54
CA HIS A 217 -24.38 10.41 8.55
C HIS A 217 -24.11 9.76 9.93
N THR A 218 -23.84 8.46 9.95
CA THR A 218 -23.75 7.62 11.15
C THR A 218 -25.06 7.50 11.96
N GLN A 219 -26.17 8.01 11.43
CA GLN A 219 -27.51 7.92 11.99
C GLN A 219 -28.29 6.76 11.35
N ASP A 220 -29.29 6.24 12.08
CA ASP A 220 -30.16 5.18 11.57
C ASP A 220 -30.87 5.62 10.28
N ALA A 221 -30.89 4.71 9.31
CA ALA A 221 -31.57 4.89 8.03
C ALA A 221 -32.44 3.67 7.70
N THR A 222 -32.95 3.59 6.50
CA THR A 222 -33.75 2.46 6.04
C THR A 222 -32.94 1.16 5.98
N PRO A 223 -33.58 -0.01 6.08
CA PRO A 223 -32.91 -1.30 6.03
C PRO A 223 -32.20 -1.57 4.69
N LEU A 224 -31.16 -2.39 4.79
CA LEU A 224 -30.51 -3.07 3.67
C LEU A 224 -30.05 -4.45 4.16
N THR A 225 -29.51 -5.29 3.28
CA THR A 225 -28.83 -6.49 3.74
C THR A 225 -27.33 -6.23 4.01
N LEU A 226 -26.77 -6.95 4.95
CA LEU A 226 -25.31 -6.93 5.18
C LEU A 226 -24.55 -7.35 3.91
N GLY A 227 -25.15 -8.28 3.11
CA GLY A 227 -24.59 -8.65 1.82
C GLY A 227 -24.56 -7.50 0.81
N GLN A 228 -25.58 -6.63 0.78
CA GLN A 228 -25.58 -5.42 -0.04
C GLN A 228 -24.48 -4.44 0.40
N GLU A 229 -24.27 -4.26 1.71
CA GLU A 229 -23.19 -3.43 2.25
C GLU A 229 -21.82 -3.96 1.82
N PHE A 230 -21.55 -5.27 1.96
CA PHE A 230 -20.30 -5.89 1.50
C PHE A 230 -20.13 -5.88 -0.03
N SER A 231 -21.22 -5.91 -0.80
CA SER A 231 -21.16 -5.78 -2.27
C SER A 231 -20.60 -4.42 -2.70
N GLY A 232 -20.92 -3.36 -1.96
CA GLY A 232 -20.34 -2.04 -2.15
C GLY A 232 -18.82 -2.05 -1.94
N TYR A 233 -18.32 -2.72 -0.89
CA TYR A 233 -16.89 -2.87 -0.63
C TYR A 233 -16.17 -3.67 -1.74
N ALA A 234 -16.76 -4.80 -2.15
CA ALA A 234 -16.23 -5.61 -3.25
C ALA A 234 -16.13 -4.79 -4.54
N THR A 235 -17.16 -4.02 -4.86
CA THR A 235 -17.18 -3.17 -6.06
C THR A 235 -16.12 -2.07 -6.00
N GLN A 236 -15.89 -1.44 -4.84
CA GLN A 236 -14.83 -0.44 -4.69
C GLN A 236 -13.44 -1.03 -4.95
N VAL A 237 -13.16 -2.24 -4.44
CA VAL A 237 -11.89 -2.94 -4.69
C VAL A 237 -11.77 -3.34 -6.16
N LYS A 238 -12.83 -3.84 -6.80
CA LYS A 238 -12.86 -4.16 -8.24
C LYS A 238 -12.49 -2.95 -9.08
N TYR A 239 -13.15 -1.82 -8.85
CA TYR A 239 -12.85 -0.58 -9.57
C TYR A 239 -11.43 -0.05 -9.27
N GLY A 240 -10.92 -0.31 -8.06
CA GLY A 240 -9.52 -0.03 -7.71
C GLY A 240 -8.54 -0.84 -8.57
N ILE A 241 -8.80 -2.14 -8.74
CA ILE A 241 -8.02 -3.02 -9.62
C ILE A 241 -8.06 -2.51 -11.06
N ASP A 242 -9.25 -2.21 -11.56
CA ASP A 242 -9.44 -1.74 -12.94
C ASP A 242 -8.65 -0.43 -13.18
N ARG A 243 -8.67 0.52 -12.23
CA ARG A 243 -7.88 1.76 -12.31
C ARG A 243 -6.38 1.48 -12.39
N VAL A 244 -5.86 0.59 -11.54
CA VAL A 244 -4.44 0.21 -11.58
C VAL A 244 -4.09 -0.42 -12.92
N LEU A 245 -4.89 -1.35 -13.42
CA LEU A 245 -4.66 -2.01 -14.70
C LEU A 245 -4.67 -1.03 -15.89
N CYS A 246 -5.52 0.01 -15.84
CA CYS A 246 -5.59 1.05 -16.88
C CYS A 246 -4.31 1.92 -16.97
N THR A 247 -3.45 1.95 -15.95
CA THR A 247 -2.18 2.70 -16.00
C THR A 247 -1.04 1.90 -16.64
N LEU A 248 -1.14 0.57 -16.66
CA LEU A 248 -0.07 -0.33 -17.10
C LEU A 248 0.39 -0.09 -18.55
N PRO A 249 -0.47 0.21 -19.55
CA PRO A 249 -0.01 0.45 -20.92
C PRO A 249 1.03 1.57 -21.02
N ARG A 250 0.92 2.64 -20.21
CA ARG A 250 1.91 3.72 -20.14
C ARG A 250 3.12 3.33 -19.30
N MET A 251 2.92 2.52 -18.28
CA MET A 251 4.00 1.98 -17.45
C MET A 251 4.91 1.00 -18.23
N TYR A 252 4.43 0.38 -19.30
CA TYR A 252 5.23 -0.52 -20.15
C TYR A 252 6.08 0.20 -21.20
N GLN A 253 6.01 1.53 -21.31
CA GLN A 253 6.80 2.28 -22.28
C GLN A 253 8.17 2.66 -21.71
N LEU A 254 9.24 2.22 -22.39
CA LEU A 254 10.61 2.36 -21.90
C LEU A 254 11.37 3.53 -22.56
N ALA A 255 12.02 4.33 -21.73
CA ALA A 255 12.87 5.44 -22.16
C ALA A 255 14.18 4.97 -22.84
N GLN A 256 14.60 3.73 -22.60
CA GLN A 256 15.89 3.20 -23.07
C GLN A 256 16.07 3.39 -24.58
N GLY A 257 17.25 3.85 -24.97
CA GLY A 257 17.58 4.23 -26.34
C GLY A 257 17.49 5.74 -26.61
N GLY A 258 16.93 6.54 -25.68
CA GLY A 258 16.94 7.99 -25.75
C GLY A 258 18.29 8.62 -25.41
N THR A 259 19.11 7.91 -24.66
CA THR A 259 20.40 8.33 -24.13
C THR A 259 20.36 9.63 -23.33
N ALA A 260 21.19 10.62 -23.65
CA ALA A 260 21.40 11.79 -22.80
C ALA A 260 20.18 12.73 -22.73
N VAL A 261 19.51 12.98 -23.86
CA VAL A 261 18.45 13.99 -24.00
C VAL A 261 17.23 13.53 -24.84
N GLY A 262 17.22 12.27 -25.27
CA GLY A 262 16.12 11.72 -26.08
C GLY A 262 16.44 11.48 -27.55
N THR A 263 17.60 11.94 -28.03
CA THR A 263 17.99 11.85 -29.45
C THR A 263 18.62 10.51 -29.85
N GLY A 264 18.98 9.66 -28.88
CA GLY A 264 19.64 8.37 -29.14
C GLY A 264 21.12 8.50 -29.57
N LEU A 265 21.79 9.60 -29.22
CA LEU A 265 23.20 9.80 -29.53
C LEU A 265 24.04 8.63 -28.98
N ASN A 266 24.98 8.13 -29.78
CA ASN A 266 25.88 6.99 -29.51
C ASN A 266 25.17 5.62 -29.40
N THR A 267 23.90 5.50 -29.82
CA THR A 267 23.24 4.19 -30.04
C THR A 267 23.34 3.75 -31.52
N LYS A 268 22.92 2.53 -31.77
CA LYS A 268 22.71 2.03 -33.14
C LYS A 268 21.21 2.05 -33.46
N LYS A 269 20.88 2.28 -34.73
CA LYS A 269 19.47 2.29 -35.18
C LYS A 269 18.78 0.97 -34.83
N GLY A 270 17.61 1.08 -34.17
CA GLY A 270 16.82 -0.08 -33.72
C GLY A 270 17.23 -0.65 -32.35
N PHE A 271 18.23 -0.07 -31.69
CA PHE A 271 18.65 -0.49 -30.34
C PHE A 271 17.49 -0.39 -29.34
N ASP A 272 16.72 0.72 -29.38
CA ASP A 272 15.58 1.00 -28.51
C ASP A 272 14.46 -0.04 -28.62
N ILE A 273 14.17 -0.48 -29.85
CA ILE A 273 13.15 -1.52 -30.11
C ILE A 273 13.65 -2.87 -29.62
N LYS A 274 14.90 -3.25 -29.94
CA LYS A 274 15.47 -4.54 -29.55
C LYS A 274 15.59 -4.69 -28.05
N ILE A 275 15.99 -3.63 -27.33
CA ILE A 275 16.16 -3.71 -25.88
C ILE A 275 14.82 -3.78 -25.17
N ALA A 276 13.80 -3.06 -25.64
CA ALA A 276 12.45 -3.18 -25.09
C ALA A 276 11.88 -4.60 -25.29
N ALA A 277 12.10 -5.19 -26.48
CA ALA A 277 11.71 -6.57 -26.76
C ALA A 277 12.45 -7.58 -25.87
N ALA A 278 13.76 -7.38 -25.63
CA ALA A 278 14.52 -8.23 -24.73
C ALA A 278 14.03 -8.14 -23.27
N VAL A 279 13.66 -6.95 -22.81
CA VAL A 279 13.06 -6.76 -21.47
C VAL A 279 11.68 -7.43 -21.40
N ALA A 280 10.87 -7.34 -22.45
CA ALA A 280 9.57 -7.99 -22.50
C ALA A 280 9.71 -9.53 -22.41
N GLU A 281 10.67 -10.11 -23.14
CA GLU A 281 10.99 -11.54 -23.07
C GLU A 281 11.45 -11.95 -21.67
N GLU A 282 12.36 -11.19 -21.06
CA GLU A 282 12.95 -11.48 -19.76
C GLU A 282 11.94 -11.42 -18.62
N THR A 283 11.00 -10.47 -18.68
CA THR A 283 10.03 -10.22 -17.59
C THR A 283 8.69 -10.91 -17.79
N ASN A 284 8.42 -11.40 -19.00
CA ASN A 284 7.10 -11.85 -19.46
C ASN A 284 6.01 -10.77 -19.29
N LEU A 285 6.38 -9.51 -19.52
CA LEU A 285 5.49 -8.35 -19.51
C LEU A 285 5.61 -7.59 -20.84
N PRO A 286 4.54 -6.95 -21.34
CA PRO A 286 4.50 -6.40 -22.70
C PRO A 286 5.19 -5.04 -22.80
N PHE A 287 6.46 -4.97 -22.41
CA PHE A 287 7.26 -3.76 -22.54
C PHE A 287 7.53 -3.41 -24.00
N VAL A 288 7.44 -2.12 -24.30
CA VAL A 288 7.68 -1.54 -25.63
C VAL A 288 8.58 -0.31 -25.50
N THR A 289 9.21 0.08 -26.61
CA THR A 289 9.93 1.35 -26.66
C THR A 289 8.95 2.52 -26.56
N ALA A 290 9.26 3.54 -25.75
CA ALA A 290 8.42 4.74 -25.65
C ALA A 290 8.30 5.43 -27.01
N GLU A 291 7.10 5.87 -27.34
CA GLU A 291 6.79 6.57 -28.58
C GLU A 291 7.61 7.87 -28.70
N ASN A 292 7.78 8.58 -27.58
CA ASN A 292 8.55 9.81 -27.50
C ASN A 292 9.59 9.74 -26.38
N LYS A 293 10.87 9.72 -26.77
CA LYS A 293 11.99 9.63 -25.83
C LYS A 293 12.22 10.93 -25.04
N PHE A 294 11.80 12.06 -25.54
CA PHE A 294 11.93 13.35 -24.84
C PHE A 294 10.96 13.40 -23.66
N GLU A 295 9.71 12.99 -23.87
CA GLU A 295 8.72 12.83 -22.80
C GLU A 295 9.22 11.81 -21.77
N ALA A 296 9.65 10.62 -22.21
CA ALA A 296 10.05 9.52 -21.34
C ALA A 296 11.26 9.82 -20.43
N LEU A 297 12.12 10.81 -20.79
CA LEU A 297 13.24 11.26 -19.96
C LEU A 297 12.86 12.38 -19.00
N ALA A 298 11.98 13.29 -19.42
CA ALA A 298 11.71 14.56 -18.73
C ALA A 298 10.41 14.56 -17.93
N ALA A 299 9.41 13.79 -18.34
CA ALA A 299 8.15 13.65 -17.65
C ALA A 299 8.05 12.26 -16.98
N HIS A 300 7.32 12.19 -15.87
CA HIS A 300 7.00 10.93 -15.19
C HIS A 300 5.49 10.84 -14.93
N ASP A 301 4.71 11.23 -15.93
CA ASP A 301 3.24 11.26 -15.89
C ASP A 301 2.66 9.87 -15.65
N ALA A 302 3.26 8.81 -16.20
CA ALA A 302 2.88 7.42 -15.92
C ALA A 302 2.98 7.07 -14.43
N PHE A 303 3.99 7.63 -13.73
CA PHE A 303 4.15 7.47 -12.28
C PHE A 303 3.12 8.28 -11.50
N ALA A 304 2.86 9.52 -11.90
CA ALA A 304 1.85 10.37 -11.28
C ALA A 304 0.45 9.78 -11.44
N GLU A 305 0.12 9.28 -12.64
CA GLU A 305 -1.14 8.60 -12.94
C GLU A 305 -1.31 7.33 -12.09
N THR A 306 -0.31 6.46 -12.07
CA THR A 306 -0.34 5.24 -11.26
C THR A 306 -0.47 5.56 -9.78
N SER A 307 0.28 6.53 -9.28
CA SER A 307 0.17 7.01 -7.90
C SER A 307 -1.22 7.57 -7.60
N GLY A 308 -1.87 8.26 -8.54
CA GLY A 308 -3.26 8.73 -8.44
C GLY A 308 -4.26 7.57 -8.35
N ALA A 309 -4.06 6.50 -9.13
CA ALA A 309 -4.86 5.29 -9.03
C ALA A 309 -4.70 4.60 -7.67
N LEU A 310 -3.47 4.51 -7.15
CA LEU A 310 -3.18 3.98 -5.80
C LEU A 310 -3.78 4.85 -4.70
N ASN A 311 -3.76 6.17 -4.85
CA ASN A 311 -4.39 7.10 -3.91
C ASN A 311 -5.91 6.92 -3.84
N THR A 312 -6.56 6.74 -4.99
CA THR A 312 -8.00 6.44 -5.06
C THR A 312 -8.31 5.09 -4.41
N LEU A 313 -7.49 4.07 -4.66
CA LEU A 313 -7.61 2.76 -4.01
C LEU A 313 -7.44 2.88 -2.48
N ALA A 314 -6.46 3.65 -2.01
CA ALA A 314 -6.24 3.90 -0.60
C ALA A 314 -7.45 4.58 0.06
N ALA A 315 -8.09 5.54 -0.61
CA ALA A 315 -9.33 6.15 -0.12
C ALA A 315 -10.46 5.13 0.04
N SER A 316 -10.61 4.22 -0.92
CA SER A 316 -11.60 3.12 -0.85
C SER A 316 -11.30 2.15 0.30
N LEU A 317 -10.06 1.70 0.44
CA LEU A 317 -9.64 0.77 1.50
C LEU A 317 -9.73 1.42 2.89
N MET A 318 -9.44 2.70 3.01
CA MET A 318 -9.63 3.50 4.24
C MET A 318 -11.09 3.45 4.69
N LYS A 319 -12.03 3.69 3.77
CA LYS A 319 -13.48 3.63 4.05
C LYS A 319 -13.89 2.22 4.46
N ILE A 320 -13.48 1.20 3.74
CA ILE A 320 -13.81 -0.20 4.03
C ILE A 320 -13.29 -0.61 5.41
N GLY A 321 -12.02 -0.30 5.72
CA GLY A 321 -11.42 -0.59 7.01
C GLY A 321 -12.13 0.11 8.16
N ASN A 322 -12.55 1.37 7.98
CA ASN A 322 -13.30 2.12 8.98
C ASN A 322 -14.70 1.55 9.22
N ASP A 323 -15.43 1.22 8.16
CA ASP A 323 -16.78 0.65 8.31
C ASP A 323 -16.73 -0.69 9.04
N ILE A 324 -15.86 -1.60 8.62
CA ILE A 324 -15.70 -2.91 9.27
C ILE A 324 -15.32 -2.75 10.75
N ARG A 325 -14.41 -1.82 11.06
CA ARG A 325 -14.02 -1.51 12.43
C ARG A 325 -15.18 -1.00 13.28
N PHE A 326 -16.01 -0.12 12.72
CA PHE A 326 -17.20 0.39 13.43
C PHE A 326 -18.25 -0.69 13.60
N LEU A 327 -18.54 -1.49 12.58
CA LEU A 327 -19.50 -2.59 12.68
C LEU A 327 -19.08 -3.65 13.72
N GLY A 328 -17.76 -3.86 13.89
CA GLY A 328 -17.19 -4.75 14.91
C GLY A 328 -16.95 -4.09 16.27
N SER A 329 -17.35 -2.83 16.49
CA SER A 329 -17.10 -2.12 17.73
C SER A 329 -17.89 -2.68 18.91
N GLY A 330 -17.30 -2.72 20.09
CA GLY A 330 -17.93 -3.17 21.32
C GLY A 330 -17.14 -4.28 22.02
N PRO A 331 -17.67 -5.48 22.21
CA PRO A 331 -18.86 -6.10 21.59
C PRO A 331 -20.21 -5.74 22.21
N ARG A 332 -20.25 -5.27 23.48
CA ARG A 332 -21.53 -5.02 24.18
C ARG A 332 -21.97 -3.56 24.12
N CYS A 333 -21.03 -2.62 24.23
CA CYS A 333 -21.30 -1.18 24.32
C CYS A 333 -21.07 -0.43 23.01
N GLY A 334 -20.83 -1.13 21.91
CA GLY A 334 -20.71 -0.59 20.55
C GLY A 334 -21.78 -1.15 19.62
N LEU A 335 -21.54 -1.05 18.31
CA LEU A 335 -22.47 -1.58 17.30
C LEU A 335 -22.57 -3.10 17.41
N GLY A 336 -21.44 -3.81 17.43
CA GLY A 336 -21.39 -5.24 17.65
C GLY A 336 -22.11 -6.07 16.58
N GLU A 337 -22.26 -5.55 15.37
CA GLU A 337 -22.92 -6.26 14.26
C GLU A 337 -22.02 -7.33 13.65
N LEU A 338 -20.68 -7.12 13.71
CA LEU A 338 -19.69 -8.08 13.25
C LEU A 338 -18.81 -8.57 14.41
N SER A 339 -18.43 -9.83 14.36
CA SER A 339 -17.31 -10.40 15.12
C SER A 339 -16.10 -10.48 14.21
N LEU A 340 -15.02 -9.82 14.58
CA LEU A 340 -13.76 -9.84 13.88
C LEU A 340 -12.85 -10.93 14.47
N PRO A 341 -11.92 -11.53 13.68
CA PRO A 341 -10.98 -12.51 14.20
C PRO A 341 -10.11 -11.97 15.34
N GLU A 342 -9.88 -12.81 16.34
CA GLU A 342 -9.03 -12.52 17.49
C GLU A 342 -7.59 -12.97 17.18
N ASN A 343 -6.77 -12.05 16.67
CA ASN A 343 -5.41 -12.39 16.21
C ASN A 343 -4.36 -12.25 17.32
N GLU A 344 -4.60 -11.38 18.31
CA GLU A 344 -3.63 -11.04 19.36
C GLU A 344 -4.32 -10.42 20.59
N PRO A 345 -3.72 -10.49 21.78
CA PRO A 345 -4.21 -9.77 22.94
C PRO A 345 -4.24 -8.26 22.71
N GLY A 346 -5.40 -7.63 22.91
CA GLY A 346 -5.60 -6.22 22.58
C GLY A 346 -5.21 -5.22 23.66
N SER A 347 -4.84 -5.69 24.87
CA SER A 347 -4.53 -4.79 25.99
C SER A 347 -3.64 -5.44 27.03
N SER A 348 -2.69 -4.67 27.57
CA SER A 348 -1.84 -5.09 28.69
C SER A 348 -2.51 -4.95 30.07
N ILE A 349 -3.64 -4.23 30.13
CA ILE A 349 -4.32 -3.86 31.40
C ILE A 349 -5.79 -4.28 31.42
N MET A 350 -6.43 -4.54 30.28
CA MET A 350 -7.82 -4.97 30.16
C MET A 350 -7.87 -6.42 29.66
N PRO A 351 -7.96 -7.43 30.53
CA PRO A 351 -7.98 -8.84 30.13
C PRO A 351 -9.15 -9.14 29.19
N GLY A 352 -8.91 -9.87 28.12
CA GLY A 352 -9.93 -10.27 27.14
C GLY A 352 -10.37 -9.18 26.15
N LYS A 353 -9.74 -8.00 26.18
CA LYS A 353 -10.00 -6.98 25.16
C LYS A 353 -9.30 -7.35 23.85
N VAL A 354 -10.05 -7.40 22.75
CA VAL A 354 -9.55 -7.60 21.39
C VAL A 354 -9.78 -6.32 20.59
N ASN A 355 -8.75 -5.88 19.86
CA ASN A 355 -8.80 -4.68 19.03
C ASN A 355 -8.93 -5.04 17.55
N PRO A 356 -9.52 -4.17 16.71
CA PRO A 356 -9.60 -4.37 15.26
C PRO A 356 -8.27 -4.00 14.55
N THR A 357 -7.16 -4.65 14.97
CA THR A 357 -5.78 -4.24 14.61
C THR A 357 -5.50 -4.30 13.12
N GLN A 358 -6.13 -5.21 12.38
CA GLN A 358 -5.99 -5.28 10.92
C GLN A 358 -6.64 -4.07 10.23
N CYS A 359 -7.78 -3.58 10.72
CA CYS A 359 -8.39 -2.36 10.23
C CYS A 359 -7.52 -1.13 10.52
N GLU A 360 -6.90 -1.09 11.71
CA GLU A 360 -5.99 0.00 12.10
C GLU A 360 -4.75 0.02 11.21
N ALA A 361 -4.10 -1.13 11.01
CA ALA A 361 -2.95 -1.26 10.13
C ALA A 361 -3.28 -0.83 8.69
N LEU A 362 -4.40 -1.29 8.13
CA LEU A 362 -4.86 -0.92 6.80
C LEU A 362 -5.06 0.59 6.67
N THR A 363 -5.71 1.24 7.63
CA THR A 363 -5.96 2.68 7.59
C THR A 363 -4.68 3.51 7.70
N MET A 364 -3.69 3.08 8.51
CA MET A 364 -2.37 3.71 8.55
C MET A 364 -1.62 3.57 7.22
N VAL A 365 -1.66 2.40 6.59
CA VAL A 365 -1.09 2.18 5.24
C VAL A 365 -1.73 3.11 4.22
N CYS A 366 -3.05 3.23 4.23
CA CYS A 366 -3.76 4.14 3.32
C CYS A 366 -3.31 5.60 3.49
N ALA A 367 -3.17 6.06 4.73
CA ALA A 367 -2.67 7.41 5.02
C ALA A 367 -1.24 7.63 4.49
N GLN A 368 -0.35 6.64 4.66
CA GLN A 368 1.02 6.71 4.13
C GLN A 368 1.03 6.79 2.59
N VAL A 369 0.17 6.03 1.92
CA VAL A 369 0.05 6.05 0.45
C VAL A 369 -0.43 7.41 -0.05
N MET A 370 -1.38 8.04 0.65
CA MET A 370 -1.83 9.41 0.33
C MET A 370 -0.67 10.41 0.46
N GLY A 371 0.17 10.30 1.50
CA GLY A 371 1.38 11.12 1.64
C GLY A 371 2.39 10.88 0.52
N ASN A 372 2.64 9.63 0.14
CA ASN A 372 3.52 9.28 -0.96
C ASN A 372 3.01 9.84 -2.30
N HIS A 373 1.68 9.87 -2.51
CA HIS A 373 1.08 10.45 -3.72
C HIS A 373 1.40 11.94 -3.87
N VAL A 374 1.37 12.70 -2.78
CA VAL A 374 1.79 14.11 -2.78
C VAL A 374 3.25 14.24 -3.23
N ALA A 375 4.14 13.42 -2.67
CA ALA A 375 5.56 13.42 -3.04
C ALA A 375 5.77 13.09 -4.53
N VAL A 376 5.09 12.07 -5.06
CA VAL A 376 5.14 11.71 -6.50
C VAL A 376 4.65 12.85 -7.38
N THR A 377 3.53 13.48 -7.02
CA THR A 377 2.95 14.59 -7.78
C THR A 377 3.91 15.78 -7.85
N VAL A 378 4.48 16.17 -6.70
CA VAL A 378 5.47 17.25 -6.65
C VAL A 378 6.72 16.89 -7.47
N GLY A 379 7.23 15.67 -7.32
CA GLY A 379 8.39 15.21 -8.09
C GLY A 379 8.15 15.19 -9.60
N ALA A 380 7.01 14.66 -10.04
CA ALA A 380 6.65 14.60 -11.47
C ALA A 380 6.50 16.01 -12.09
N SER A 381 5.98 16.97 -11.32
CA SER A 381 5.80 18.37 -11.79
C SER A 381 7.11 19.17 -11.89
N ASN A 382 8.26 18.61 -11.50
CA ASN A 382 9.56 19.28 -11.49
C ASN A 382 10.52 18.79 -12.57
N GLY A 383 10.02 18.38 -13.72
CA GLY A 383 10.83 18.18 -14.93
C GLY A 383 11.24 19.54 -15.54
N HIS A 384 12.50 19.67 -15.92
CA HIS A 384 13.03 20.87 -16.58
C HIS A 384 13.69 20.47 -17.89
N PHE A 385 13.17 21.01 -18.99
CA PHE A 385 13.65 20.69 -20.33
C PHE A 385 13.67 19.17 -20.59
N GLU A 386 14.80 18.55 -20.85
CA GLU A 386 14.94 17.17 -21.27
C GLU A 386 15.16 16.19 -20.11
N LEU A 387 15.06 16.63 -18.83
CA LEU A 387 15.30 15.76 -17.69
C LEU A 387 14.50 16.14 -16.45
N ASN A 388 13.92 15.15 -15.82
CA ASN A 388 13.44 15.26 -14.44
C ASN A 388 14.52 14.78 -13.46
N VAL A 389 14.77 15.53 -12.39
CA VAL A 389 15.80 15.23 -11.39
C VAL A 389 15.22 14.89 -10.01
N PHE A 390 14.02 14.31 -9.95
CA PHE A 390 13.37 13.76 -8.77
C PHE A 390 13.16 12.24 -8.87
N LYS A 391 13.76 11.59 -9.85
CA LYS A 391 13.53 10.18 -10.21
C LYS A 391 13.69 9.21 -9.04
N PRO A 392 14.77 9.22 -8.24
CA PRO A 392 14.94 8.30 -7.13
C PRO A 392 13.81 8.39 -6.09
N MET A 393 13.39 9.60 -5.75
CA MET A 393 12.30 9.86 -4.81
C MET A 393 10.94 9.40 -5.38
N ILE A 394 10.64 9.70 -6.64
CA ILE A 394 9.41 9.25 -7.33
C ILE A 394 9.34 7.73 -7.31
N ALA A 395 10.43 7.04 -7.69
CA ALA A 395 10.50 5.59 -7.71
C ALA A 395 10.27 4.98 -6.31
N ASN A 396 10.96 5.52 -5.30
CA ASN A 396 10.83 5.04 -3.92
C ASN A 396 9.40 5.22 -3.40
N ALA A 397 8.80 6.39 -3.57
CA ALA A 397 7.47 6.68 -3.08
C ALA A 397 6.39 5.80 -3.74
N LEU A 398 6.48 5.59 -5.07
CA LEU A 398 5.54 4.72 -5.78
C LEU A 398 5.71 3.25 -5.36
N LEU A 399 6.93 2.72 -5.38
CA LEU A 399 7.21 1.33 -5.00
C LEU A 399 6.84 1.05 -3.53
N HIS A 400 7.07 2.00 -2.64
CA HIS A 400 6.62 1.92 -1.25
C HIS A 400 5.10 1.78 -1.16
N SER A 401 4.36 2.60 -1.91
CA SER A 401 2.89 2.53 -1.96
C SER A 401 2.38 1.20 -2.53
N VAL A 402 2.98 0.70 -3.61
CA VAL A 402 2.64 -0.58 -4.23
C VAL A 402 2.83 -1.74 -3.24
N ARG A 403 4.00 -1.76 -2.57
CA ARG A 403 4.32 -2.78 -1.58
C ARG A 403 3.37 -2.74 -0.40
N LEU A 404 3.18 -1.56 0.21
CA LEU A 404 2.33 -1.42 1.40
C LEU A 404 0.88 -1.81 1.10
N LEU A 405 0.29 -1.34 -0.01
CA LEU A 405 -1.08 -1.70 -0.38
C LEU A 405 -1.22 -3.19 -0.70
N GLY A 406 -0.23 -3.78 -1.37
CA GLY A 406 -0.22 -5.21 -1.67
C GLY A 406 -0.19 -6.05 -0.40
N ASP A 407 0.76 -5.78 0.50
CA ASP A 407 0.94 -6.53 1.74
C ASP A 407 -0.23 -6.31 2.71
N ALA A 408 -0.71 -5.06 2.86
CA ALA A 408 -1.85 -4.76 3.73
C ALA A 408 -3.15 -5.39 3.21
N SER A 409 -3.38 -5.44 1.89
CA SER A 409 -4.54 -6.10 1.31
C SER A 409 -4.52 -7.62 1.57
N ALA A 410 -3.36 -8.26 1.42
CA ALA A 410 -3.20 -9.69 1.73
C ALA A 410 -3.38 -9.97 3.22
N SER A 411 -2.78 -9.14 4.10
CA SER A 411 -2.92 -9.29 5.55
C SER A 411 -4.37 -9.08 6.00
N PHE A 412 -5.02 -8.04 5.52
CA PHE A 412 -6.41 -7.72 5.85
C PHE A 412 -7.38 -8.80 5.36
N GLU A 413 -7.17 -9.33 4.16
CA GLU A 413 -7.93 -10.48 3.65
C GLU A 413 -7.78 -11.69 4.56
N LYS A 414 -6.53 -12.11 4.80
CA LYS A 414 -6.21 -13.34 5.53
C LYS A 414 -6.62 -13.29 7.01
N ASN A 415 -6.35 -12.16 7.67
CA ASN A 415 -6.44 -12.05 9.13
C ASN A 415 -7.68 -11.26 9.59
N CYS A 416 -8.54 -10.81 8.68
CA CYS A 416 -9.77 -10.11 9.00
C CYS A 416 -10.94 -10.60 8.13
N VAL A 417 -10.97 -10.23 6.83
CA VAL A 417 -12.17 -10.37 5.99
C VAL A 417 -12.64 -11.81 5.87
N ARG A 418 -11.73 -12.76 5.70
CA ARG A 418 -12.03 -14.18 5.49
C ARG A 418 -12.92 -14.76 6.60
N ASP A 419 -12.63 -14.43 7.83
CA ASP A 419 -13.21 -15.05 9.02
C ASP A 419 -14.18 -14.11 9.77
N ILE A 420 -14.60 -12.99 9.17
CA ILE A 420 -15.66 -12.13 9.72
C ILE A 420 -16.94 -12.95 9.88
N GLN A 421 -17.56 -12.83 11.05
CA GLN A 421 -18.87 -13.42 11.38
C GLN A 421 -19.92 -12.32 11.62
N ALA A 422 -21.16 -12.58 11.22
CA ALA A 422 -22.27 -11.68 11.48
C ALA A 422 -22.95 -12.05 12.80
N ASN A 423 -23.13 -11.08 13.70
CA ASN A 423 -23.85 -11.25 14.97
C ASN A 423 -25.36 -11.08 14.73
N ARG A 424 -26.02 -12.11 14.21
CA ARG A 424 -27.41 -12.08 13.72
C ARG A 424 -28.39 -11.56 14.75
N ASP A 425 -28.29 -12.00 16.00
CA ASP A 425 -29.20 -11.57 17.08
C ASP A 425 -29.03 -10.07 17.39
N ARG A 426 -27.78 -9.58 17.39
CA ARG A 426 -27.50 -8.16 17.60
C ARG A 426 -28.02 -7.31 16.44
N ILE A 427 -27.81 -7.76 15.21
CA ILE A 427 -28.31 -7.12 14.00
C ILE A 427 -29.84 -7.05 14.02
N ALA A 428 -30.51 -8.17 14.29
CA ALA A 428 -31.97 -8.22 14.40
C ALA A 428 -32.53 -7.30 15.49
N LYS A 429 -31.87 -7.27 16.65
CA LYS A 429 -32.23 -6.37 17.73
C LYS A 429 -32.16 -4.90 17.31
N LEU A 430 -31.03 -4.46 16.73
CA LEU A 430 -30.87 -3.08 16.28
C LEU A 430 -31.88 -2.71 15.18
N LEU A 431 -32.14 -3.63 14.25
CA LEU A 431 -33.15 -3.43 13.21
C LEU A 431 -34.53 -3.14 13.79
N HIS A 432 -34.99 -3.94 14.78
CA HIS A 432 -36.31 -3.78 15.37
C HIS A 432 -36.42 -2.58 16.33
N GLU A 433 -35.30 -2.09 16.85
CA GLU A 433 -35.26 -0.88 17.66
C GLU A 433 -35.29 0.41 16.84
N SER A 434 -35.03 0.34 15.51
CA SER A 434 -34.95 1.52 14.67
C SER A 434 -36.30 2.15 14.38
N LEU A 435 -36.38 3.46 14.56
CA LEU A 435 -37.56 4.26 14.20
C LEU A 435 -37.67 4.47 12.67
N MET A 436 -36.62 4.22 11.90
CA MET A 436 -36.60 4.47 10.46
C MET A 436 -37.37 3.43 9.65
N LEU A 437 -37.82 2.34 10.30
CA LEU A 437 -38.79 1.42 9.72
C LEU A 437 -40.12 2.09 9.38
N VAL A 438 -40.44 3.22 10.04
CA VAL A 438 -41.64 4.04 9.75
C VAL A 438 -41.71 4.49 8.28
N THR A 439 -40.57 4.54 7.57
CA THR A 439 -40.48 5.01 6.17
C THR A 439 -41.38 4.19 5.23
N CYS A 440 -41.57 2.90 5.47
CA CYS A 440 -42.46 2.05 4.65
C CYS A 440 -43.95 2.43 4.80
N LEU A 441 -44.32 3.19 5.79
CA LEU A 441 -45.69 3.67 6.00
C LEU A 441 -46.05 4.89 5.14
N ASN A 442 -45.03 5.63 4.63
CA ASN A 442 -45.25 6.87 3.85
C ASN A 442 -46.28 6.72 2.71
N PRO A 443 -46.25 5.64 1.89
CA PRO A 443 -47.23 5.49 0.81
C PRO A 443 -48.67 5.36 1.29
N LYS A 444 -48.88 4.83 2.49
CA LYS A 444 -50.24 4.57 3.05
C LYS A 444 -50.78 5.75 3.87
N ILE A 445 -49.95 6.32 4.73
CA ILE A 445 -50.40 7.34 5.72
C ILE A 445 -49.89 8.76 5.45
N GLY A 446 -48.98 8.92 4.45
CA GLY A 446 -48.33 10.16 4.15
C GLY A 446 -47.15 10.50 5.06
N TYR A 447 -46.27 11.36 4.61
CA TYR A 447 -45.01 11.72 5.27
C TYR A 447 -45.22 12.33 6.65
N ASP A 448 -46.19 13.26 6.79
CA ASP A 448 -46.42 14.00 8.04
C ASP A 448 -46.93 13.09 9.16
N ASN A 449 -47.81 12.16 8.82
CA ASN A 449 -48.29 11.18 9.79
C ASN A 449 -47.18 10.20 10.19
N ALA A 450 -46.39 9.73 9.27
CA ALA A 450 -45.23 8.88 9.52
C ALA A 450 -44.21 9.61 10.43
N ALA A 451 -43.94 10.88 10.17
CA ALA A 451 -43.09 11.71 11.01
C ALA A 451 -43.66 11.92 12.42
N ALA A 452 -44.96 12.08 12.54
CA ALA A 452 -45.64 12.19 13.84
C ALA A 452 -45.52 10.90 14.65
N VAL A 453 -45.68 9.73 14.01
CA VAL A 453 -45.48 8.41 14.63
C VAL A 453 -44.04 8.25 15.15
N ALA A 454 -43.02 8.54 14.31
CA ALA A 454 -41.62 8.44 14.73
C ALA A 454 -41.28 9.40 15.89
N LYS A 455 -41.73 10.65 15.80
CA LYS A 455 -41.50 11.66 16.87
C LYS A 455 -42.14 11.27 18.19
N LYS A 456 -43.37 10.73 18.15
CA LYS A 456 -44.05 10.27 19.34
C LYS A 456 -43.31 9.11 19.98
N ALA A 457 -42.99 8.08 19.21
CA ALA A 457 -42.21 6.93 19.69
C ALA A 457 -40.86 7.36 20.31
N HIS A 458 -40.15 8.27 19.66
CA HIS A 458 -38.90 8.81 20.20
C HIS A 458 -39.06 9.55 21.52
N LYS A 459 -40.07 10.44 21.61
CA LYS A 459 -40.34 11.24 22.81
C LYS A 459 -40.73 10.39 24.01
N GLU A 460 -41.49 9.34 23.77
CA GLU A 460 -42.00 8.45 24.80
C GLU A 460 -41.01 7.33 25.18
N GLY A 461 -39.87 7.27 24.49
CA GLY A 461 -38.87 6.21 24.68
C GLY A 461 -39.41 4.82 24.33
N THR A 462 -40.50 4.80 23.57
CA THR A 462 -41.13 3.58 23.09
C THR A 462 -40.57 3.26 21.71
N SER A 463 -40.54 2.01 21.37
CA SER A 463 -40.42 1.65 19.99
C SER A 463 -41.78 1.91 19.31
N LEU A 464 -41.79 1.94 17.97
CA LEU A 464 -43.00 2.28 17.20
C LEU A 464 -44.19 1.36 17.50
N LYS A 465 -43.99 0.20 18.09
CA LYS A 465 -45.02 -0.79 18.45
C LYS A 465 -45.69 -0.61 19.84
N VAL A 466 -45.05 0.06 20.81
CA VAL A 466 -45.55 0.20 22.21
C VAL A 466 -46.59 1.32 22.38
N THR A 467 -46.62 2.33 21.55
CA THR A 467 -47.48 3.51 21.72
C THR A 467 -48.98 3.23 21.53
N VAL A 468 -49.36 2.04 21.14
CA VAL A 468 -50.72 1.68 20.68
C VAL A 468 -51.53 0.94 21.73
N SER A 469 -50.90 0.11 22.56
CA SER A 469 -51.67 -0.73 23.53
C SER A 469 -52.23 0.04 24.72
N VAL A 470 -51.82 1.28 24.96
CA VAL A 470 -52.19 2.01 26.19
C VAL A 470 -53.59 2.61 26.17
N ASN A 471 -54.20 2.89 25.02
CA ASN A 471 -55.51 3.53 24.96
C ASN A 471 -56.72 2.56 25.05
N TYR A 472 -56.51 1.25 24.96
CA TYR A 472 -57.59 0.27 25.11
C TYR A 472 -57.74 -0.29 26.54
N VAL A 473 -56.86 0.05 27.49
CA VAL A 473 -56.82 -0.51 28.85
C VAL A 473 -57.01 0.54 29.95
N TYR A 474 -57.46 1.76 29.65
CA TYR A 474 -57.91 2.65 30.72
C TYR A 474 -59.28 2.26 31.26
N GLY A 475 -59.37 1.06 31.80
CA GLY A 475 -60.50 0.53 32.50
C GLY A 475 -60.18 -0.30 33.74
N ILE A 476 -58.93 -0.70 34.00
CA ILE A 476 -58.57 -1.49 35.19
C ILE A 476 -57.17 -1.20 35.69
N THR A 477 -57.07 -0.84 36.89
CA THR A 477 -56.02 -0.50 37.84
C THR A 477 -54.91 -1.55 38.01
N SER A 478 -53.71 -1.01 38.35
CA SER A 478 -52.70 -1.50 39.28
C SER A 478 -51.43 -2.19 38.74
N HIS A 479 -50.34 -1.56 39.17
CA HIS A 479 -48.97 -2.01 39.37
C HIS A 479 -48.76 -3.52 39.49
N SER A 480 -48.11 -4.12 38.51
CA SER A 480 -47.11 -5.17 38.62
C SER A 480 -47.00 -5.90 37.28
N MET A 481 -45.95 -5.63 36.54
CA MET A 481 -45.26 -6.52 35.60
C MET A 481 -44.35 -5.73 34.66
N LEU A 482 -43.19 -5.39 35.17
CA LEU A 482 -42.13 -4.67 34.47
C LEU A 482 -40.99 -5.61 34.10
N ASN A 483 -41.23 -6.77 33.52
CA ASN A 483 -40.08 -7.63 33.14
C ASN A 483 -40.24 -8.54 31.91
N ASN A 484 -41.26 -8.38 31.05
CA ASN A 484 -41.37 -9.27 29.86
C ASN A 484 -41.90 -8.59 28.60
N VAL A 485 -41.52 -7.33 28.31
CA VAL A 485 -42.01 -6.60 27.13
C VAL A 485 -40.83 -6.03 26.35
N VAL A 486 -40.18 -6.86 25.54
CA VAL A 486 -39.12 -6.42 24.65
C VAL A 486 -39.46 -6.54 23.14
N TYR A 487 -40.64 -7.03 22.77
CA TYR A 487 -40.91 -7.36 21.36
C TYR A 487 -42.21 -6.79 20.76
N SER A 488 -42.67 -5.59 21.15
CA SER A 488 -43.95 -5.11 20.62
C SER A 488 -44.07 -3.64 20.18
N ASN A 489 -43.13 -3.07 19.51
CA ASN A 489 -42.84 -1.63 19.67
C ASN A 489 -43.16 -0.66 18.50
N LEU A 490 -43.41 -1.08 17.28
CA LEU A 490 -43.75 -0.20 16.14
C LEU A 490 -45.26 0.00 15.93
N GLN A 491 -46.03 -0.98 16.33
CA GLN A 491 -47.49 -1.04 16.12
C GLN A 491 -48.25 0.01 16.95
N GLU A 492 -47.78 0.30 18.14
CA GLU A 492 -48.48 1.14 19.12
C GLU A 492 -48.56 2.63 18.76
N ALA A 493 -47.53 3.20 18.15
CA ALA A 493 -47.54 4.62 17.77
C ALA A 493 -48.52 4.91 16.62
N ALA A 494 -48.63 4.03 15.64
CA ALA A 494 -49.55 4.19 14.53
C ALA A 494 -51.02 4.04 14.92
N LEU A 495 -51.30 3.11 15.83
CA LEU A 495 -52.67 2.87 16.34
C LEU A 495 -53.12 4.00 17.28
N ASN A 496 -52.25 4.56 18.14
CA ASN A 496 -52.60 5.66 19.05
C ASN A 496 -52.91 6.99 18.32
N LEU A 497 -52.42 7.14 17.10
CA LEU A 497 -52.77 8.27 16.25
C LEU A 497 -54.00 7.97 15.38
N GLY A 498 -54.53 6.74 15.43
CA GLY A 498 -55.70 6.33 14.67
C GLY A 498 -55.50 6.27 13.16
N VAL A 499 -54.24 6.09 12.72
CA VAL A 499 -53.87 6.13 11.28
C VAL A 499 -53.80 4.75 10.65
N LEU A 500 -53.65 3.68 11.46
CA LEU A 500 -53.59 2.28 10.98
C LEU A 500 -54.12 1.31 12.03
N THR A 501 -54.63 0.14 11.63
CA THR A 501 -54.87 -1.00 12.51
C THR A 501 -53.60 -1.78 12.79
N SER A 502 -53.62 -2.67 13.79
CA SER A 502 -52.49 -3.55 14.11
C SER A 502 -52.13 -4.45 12.95
N GLU A 503 -53.14 -5.02 12.32
CA GLU A 503 -52.99 -5.91 11.18
C GLU A 503 -52.40 -5.19 9.95
N GLU A 504 -52.87 -3.98 9.67
CA GLU A 504 -52.32 -3.15 8.59
C GLU A 504 -50.87 -2.78 8.86
N PHE A 505 -50.53 -2.47 10.11
CA PHE A 505 -49.15 -2.18 10.48
C PHE A 505 -48.22 -3.39 10.24
N ASP A 506 -48.59 -4.58 10.72
CA ASP A 506 -47.79 -5.79 10.57
C ASP A 506 -47.65 -6.22 9.09
N GLN A 507 -48.60 -5.88 8.23
CA GLN A 507 -48.52 -6.12 6.79
C GLN A 507 -47.61 -5.14 6.03
N LEU A 508 -47.49 -3.91 6.55
CA LEU A 508 -46.74 -2.83 5.92
C LEU A 508 -45.28 -2.74 6.42
N VAL A 509 -45.06 -2.95 7.74
CA VAL A 509 -43.72 -2.84 8.34
C VAL A 509 -43.04 -4.21 8.29
N VAL A 510 -42.62 -4.58 7.09
CA VAL A 510 -41.92 -5.82 6.79
C VAL A 510 -40.54 -5.46 6.26
N PRO A 511 -39.47 -5.58 7.07
CA PRO A 511 -38.11 -5.21 6.66
C PRO A 511 -37.65 -5.85 5.35
N GLU A 512 -38.11 -7.08 5.06
CA GLU A 512 -37.82 -7.83 3.83
C GLU A 512 -38.32 -7.11 2.56
N LYS A 513 -39.36 -6.29 2.69
CA LYS A 513 -39.92 -5.51 1.58
C LYS A 513 -39.26 -4.12 1.44
N MET A 514 -38.36 -3.76 2.34
CA MET A 514 -37.70 -2.45 2.36
C MET A 514 -36.27 -2.46 1.76
N ILE A 515 -35.79 -3.60 1.29
CA ILE A 515 -34.41 -3.80 0.84
C ILE A 515 -34.23 -3.68 -0.68
N GLY A 516 -35.27 -3.27 -1.40
CA GLY A 516 -35.24 -3.08 -2.86
C GLY A 516 -36.48 -2.32 -3.34
N PRO A 517 -36.56 -2.03 -4.68
CA PRO A 517 -37.76 -1.47 -5.28
C PRO A 517 -38.96 -2.39 -5.08
N THR A 518 -40.14 -1.80 -4.90
CA THR A 518 -41.45 -2.51 -4.89
C THR A 518 -42.10 -2.34 -6.25
N ASP A 519 -42.83 -3.37 -6.70
CA ASP A 519 -43.64 -3.33 -7.93
C ASP A 519 -44.71 -2.24 -7.87
#